data_c647250ed4c7396360e2a3138c562bee
#
_entry.id   c647250ed4c7396360e2a3138c562bee
#
_cell.length_a   1.000
_cell.length_b   1.000
_cell.length_c   1.000
_cell.angle_alpha   90.00
_cell.angle_beta   90.00
_cell.angle_gamma   90.00
#
_symmetry.space_group_name_H-M   'P 1'
#
loop_
_entity.id
_entity.type
_entity.pdbx_description
1 polymer ?
#
loop_
_entity_poly.entity_id
_entity_poly.type
_entity_poly.pdbx_seq_one_letter_code
_entity_poly.pdbx_strand_id
1 'polypeptide(L)'
;LIEAVRAAEALNGCIIPLMTKTASLSAIQSAITDEIFYALGLGRRGVLRRGLGWVFALPARRFARHMAAVDGAVGEGGPAAGCQVMLDRLGVRVGARGADRIPASGPAVILANHPGAYDSMAIGSLIPRRDLKVLVGKTRFYEALPNIHPHLIGTSPARGDSMLALRAAADHLSEGGVLLQFGSGLIEPDPATDPVGDEVFDRWPPSMEILLRKVPETRVVPAIASGVLLPRFRDHPLVRLRRDAMDKRRLAEFMQVIWQLLFPKSIDARPRISFGQPFRVEDAGGDTRRVMPLVIAKMKAQLEDHLRWSR
;
A
#
# COMPACT_ATOMS: atom_id res chain seq x y z
N LEU A 1 12.22 -48.43 17.61
CA LEU A 1 12.87 -47.10 17.59
C LEU A 1 12.07 -46.11 16.71
N ILE A 2 11.53 -46.56 15.56
CA ILE A 2 10.74 -45.71 14.61
C ILE A 2 9.35 -45.37 15.18
N GLU A 3 8.72 -46.26 15.97
CA GLU A 3 7.44 -45.99 16.62
C GLU A 3 7.56 -45.08 17.83
N ALA A 4 8.70 -45.08 18.53
CA ALA A 4 8.96 -44.14 19.63
C ALA A 4 9.19 -42.70 19.15
N VAL A 5 9.70 -42.49 17.94
CA VAL A 5 9.88 -41.16 17.33
C VAL A 5 8.53 -40.58 16.88
N ARG A 6 7.62 -41.41 16.32
CA ARG A 6 6.26 -40.99 15.96
C ARG A 6 5.37 -40.67 17.15
N ALA A 7 5.55 -41.35 18.29
CA ALA A 7 4.82 -41.05 19.52
C ALA A 7 5.30 -39.76 20.19
N ALA A 8 6.56 -39.37 20.01
CA ALA A 8 7.10 -38.11 20.49
C ALA A 8 6.64 -36.88 19.65
N GLU A 9 6.39 -37.09 18.37
CA GLU A 9 5.83 -36.04 17.48
C GLU A 9 4.34 -35.78 17.75
N ALA A 10 3.59 -36.78 18.22
CA ALA A 10 2.17 -36.62 18.54
C ALA A 10 1.87 -35.95 19.89
N LEU A 11 2.85 -35.85 20.81
CA LEU A 11 2.72 -35.22 22.12
C LEU A 11 3.28 -33.79 22.21
N ASN A 12 3.95 -33.30 21.17
CA ASN A 12 4.37 -31.90 21.07
C ASN A 12 3.39 -31.05 20.28
N GLY A 13 2.10 -31.17 20.60
CA GLY A 13 1.10 -30.13 20.38
C GLY A 13 1.34 -28.93 21.30
N CYS A 14 2.60 -28.60 21.55
CA CYS A 14 3.01 -27.37 22.22
C CYS A 14 2.84 -26.26 21.18
N ILE A 15 1.83 -25.42 21.36
CA ILE A 15 1.70 -24.10 20.77
C ILE A 15 3.07 -23.43 20.94
N ILE A 16 3.92 -23.50 19.92
CA ILE A 16 5.09 -22.63 19.83
C ILE A 16 4.45 -21.24 19.70
N PRO A 17 4.58 -20.36 20.72
CA PRO A 17 4.14 -18.99 20.53
C PRO A 17 4.91 -18.50 19.30
N LEU A 18 4.18 -18.04 18.27
CA LEU A 18 4.78 -17.36 17.14
C LEU A 18 5.63 -16.24 17.76
N MET A 19 6.94 -16.46 17.84
CA MET A 19 7.86 -15.44 18.33
C MET A 19 7.78 -14.29 17.33
N THR A 20 6.94 -13.31 17.62
CA THR A 20 6.87 -12.07 16.85
C THR A 20 8.26 -11.45 16.90
N LYS A 21 8.90 -11.41 15.73
CA LYS A 21 10.20 -10.75 15.60
C LYS A 21 9.99 -9.28 15.94
N THR A 22 10.66 -8.77 16.95
CA THR A 22 10.54 -7.36 17.34
C THR A 22 11.41 -6.49 16.44
N ALA A 23 10.79 -5.46 15.88
CA ALA A 23 11.48 -4.48 15.05
C ALA A 23 12.43 -3.60 15.89
N SER A 24 13.65 -3.39 15.43
CA SER A 24 14.60 -2.50 16.10
C SER A 24 14.24 -1.04 15.83
N LEU A 25 13.84 -0.29 16.87
CA LEU A 25 13.52 1.13 16.76
C LEU A 25 14.66 1.98 16.18
N SER A 26 15.90 1.67 16.52
CA SER A 26 17.06 2.40 15.99
C SER A 26 17.29 2.12 14.50
N ALA A 27 17.08 0.89 14.06
CA ALA A 27 17.18 0.52 12.65
C ALA A 27 16.06 1.21 11.83
N ILE A 28 14.83 1.20 12.32
CA ILE A 28 13.69 1.89 11.69
C ILE A 28 13.96 3.40 11.63
N GLN A 29 14.39 4.02 12.73
CA GLN A 29 14.67 5.46 12.76
C GLN A 29 15.78 5.86 11.78
N SER A 30 16.85 5.07 11.70
CA SER A 30 17.93 5.31 10.75
C SER A 30 17.46 5.22 9.31
N ALA A 31 16.72 4.17 8.97
CA ALA A 31 16.18 3.97 7.63
C ALA A 31 15.23 5.09 7.21
N ILE A 32 14.33 5.53 8.11
CA ILE A 32 13.41 6.64 7.86
C ILE A 32 14.16 7.95 7.66
N THR A 33 15.18 8.20 8.48
CA THR A 33 16.00 9.41 8.34
C THR A 33 16.68 9.44 6.97
N ASP A 34 17.16 8.31 6.48
CA ASP A 34 17.74 8.19 5.15
C ASP A 34 16.70 8.47 4.03
N GLU A 35 15.48 7.96 4.16
CA GLU A 35 14.40 8.21 3.21
C GLU A 35 13.96 9.69 3.20
N ILE A 36 13.86 10.33 4.37
CA ILE A 36 13.55 11.77 4.46
C ILE A 36 14.61 12.59 3.71
N PHE A 37 15.89 12.32 3.94
CA PHE A 37 16.95 13.04 3.24
C PHE A 37 16.97 12.76 1.73
N TYR A 38 16.66 11.53 1.34
CA TYR A 38 16.51 11.19 -0.08
C TYR A 38 15.34 11.94 -0.72
N ALA A 39 14.18 11.98 -0.07
CA ALA A 39 12.99 12.71 -0.56
C ALA A 39 13.22 14.23 -0.67
N LEU A 40 14.09 14.78 0.20
CA LEU A 40 14.48 16.20 0.16
C LEU A 40 15.57 16.50 -0.88
N GLY A 41 16.09 15.50 -1.60
CA GLY A 41 17.19 15.65 -2.54
C GLY A 41 18.55 15.88 -1.87
N LEU A 42 18.64 15.65 -0.55
CA LEU A 42 19.86 15.78 0.22
C LEU A 42 20.58 14.43 0.22
N GLY A 43 21.63 14.30 -0.60
CA GLY A 43 22.42 13.07 -0.73
C GLY A 43 22.97 12.53 0.60
N ARG A 44 23.52 11.30 0.56
CA ARG A 44 24.02 10.58 1.76
C ARG A 44 25.17 11.26 2.51
N ARG A 45 25.89 12.22 1.90
CA ARG A 45 27.06 12.90 2.48
C ARG A 45 26.91 14.41 2.36
N GLY A 46 26.89 15.12 3.49
CA GLY A 46 26.92 16.59 3.50
C GLY A 46 26.81 17.18 4.89
N VAL A 47 27.41 18.36 5.08
CA VAL A 47 27.34 19.17 6.32
C VAL A 47 25.89 19.54 6.63
N LEU A 48 25.07 19.81 5.60
CA LEU A 48 23.63 20.07 5.73
C LEU A 48 22.88 18.91 6.41
N ARG A 49 23.26 17.66 6.14
CA ARG A 49 22.64 16.49 6.78
C ARG A 49 22.88 16.44 8.29
N ARG A 50 24.06 16.86 8.76
CA ARG A 50 24.35 16.95 10.20
C ARG A 50 23.56 18.06 10.87
N GLY A 51 23.44 19.22 10.23
CA GLY A 51 22.68 20.36 10.75
C GLY A 51 21.15 20.13 10.73
N LEU A 52 20.61 19.47 9.71
CA LEU A 52 19.17 19.18 9.59
C LEU A 52 18.75 17.90 10.30
N GLY A 53 19.67 17.00 10.63
CA GLY A 53 19.37 15.72 11.27
C GLY A 53 18.62 15.87 12.58
N TRP A 54 18.93 16.87 13.38
CA TRP A 54 18.23 17.12 14.64
C TRP A 54 16.80 17.65 14.43
N VAL A 55 16.54 18.42 13.36
CA VAL A 55 15.19 18.92 13.01
C VAL A 55 14.24 17.75 12.71
N PHE A 56 14.74 16.73 11.98
CA PHE A 56 13.94 15.57 11.62
C PHE A 56 14.02 14.43 12.65
N ALA A 57 14.85 14.55 13.68
CA ALA A 57 15.01 13.51 14.70
C ALA A 57 13.69 13.18 15.42
N LEU A 58 12.91 14.21 15.78
CA LEU A 58 11.64 14.02 16.48
C LEU A 58 10.57 13.37 15.59
N PRO A 59 10.28 13.87 14.38
CA PRO A 59 9.37 13.20 13.45
C PRO A 59 9.81 11.76 13.13
N ALA A 60 11.09 11.53 12.83
CA ALA A 60 11.62 10.20 12.53
C ALA A 60 11.47 9.23 13.70
N ARG A 61 11.74 9.68 14.92
CA ARG A 61 11.55 8.87 16.13
C ARG A 61 10.09 8.54 16.40
N ARG A 62 9.16 9.50 16.19
CA ARG A 62 7.72 9.26 16.33
C ARG A 62 7.24 8.27 15.29
N PHE A 63 7.64 8.46 14.03
CA PHE A 63 7.27 7.55 12.96
C PHE A 63 7.85 6.14 13.20
N ALA A 64 9.09 6.01 13.66
CA ALA A 64 9.68 4.72 14.02
C ALA A 64 8.86 3.98 15.11
N ARG A 65 8.39 4.70 16.13
CA ARG A 65 7.51 4.12 17.16
C ARG A 65 6.15 3.69 16.59
N HIS A 66 5.59 4.48 15.66
CA HIS A 66 4.35 4.09 14.98
C HIS A 66 4.57 2.82 14.15
N MET A 67 5.64 2.78 13.35
CA MET A 67 5.94 1.62 12.51
C MET A 67 6.28 0.37 13.30
N ALA A 68 6.98 0.48 14.43
CA ALA A 68 7.20 -0.67 15.31
C ALA A 68 5.90 -1.24 15.90
N ALA A 69 4.94 -0.36 16.26
CA ALA A 69 3.64 -0.81 16.74
C ALA A 69 2.78 -1.41 15.61
N VAL A 70 2.86 -0.86 14.40
CA VAL A 70 2.22 -1.42 13.20
C VAL A 70 2.78 -2.79 12.90
N ASP A 71 4.12 -2.94 12.92
CA ASP A 71 4.80 -4.21 12.67
C ASP A 71 4.38 -5.28 13.70
N GLY A 72 4.31 -4.92 14.98
CA GLY A 72 3.78 -5.80 16.03
C GLY A 72 2.33 -6.23 15.76
N ALA A 73 1.46 -5.27 15.43
CA ALA A 73 0.06 -5.56 15.11
C ALA A 73 -0.11 -6.45 13.86
N VAL A 74 0.76 -6.31 12.86
CA VAL A 74 0.79 -7.23 11.70
C VAL A 74 1.16 -8.64 12.16
N GLY A 75 2.15 -8.79 13.04
CA GLY A 75 2.55 -10.11 13.59
C GLY A 75 1.41 -10.80 14.33
N GLU A 76 0.60 -10.07 15.07
CA GLU A 76 -0.50 -10.62 15.87
C GLU A 76 -1.78 -10.82 15.04
N GLY A 77 -2.24 -9.77 14.36
CA GLY A 77 -3.54 -9.67 13.69
C GLY A 77 -3.52 -9.73 12.17
N GLY A 78 -2.33 -9.74 11.56
CA GLY A 78 -2.15 -9.67 10.11
C GLY A 78 -2.18 -8.24 9.54
N PRO A 79 -2.04 -8.07 8.21
CA PRO A 79 -1.89 -6.77 7.56
C PRO A 79 -2.99 -5.76 7.88
N ALA A 80 -4.25 -6.19 7.91
CA ALA A 80 -5.38 -5.31 8.20
C ALA A 80 -5.29 -4.68 9.60
N ALA A 81 -4.88 -5.46 10.62
CA ALA A 81 -4.69 -4.95 11.98
C ALA A 81 -3.57 -3.90 12.04
N GLY A 82 -2.45 -4.16 11.36
CA GLY A 82 -1.36 -3.18 11.26
C GLY A 82 -1.80 -1.88 10.59
N CYS A 83 -2.52 -1.98 9.46
CA CYS A 83 -3.09 -0.83 8.77
C CYS A 83 -4.00 -0.01 9.68
N GLN A 84 -4.91 -0.67 10.42
CA GLN A 84 -5.81 0.01 11.36
C GLN A 84 -5.06 0.74 12.46
N VAL A 85 -4.04 0.12 13.06
CA VAL A 85 -3.19 0.77 14.09
C VAL A 85 -2.53 2.05 13.55
N MET A 86 -2.05 2.06 12.30
CA MET A 86 -1.47 3.26 11.72
C MET A 86 -2.52 4.36 11.51
N LEU A 87 -3.67 4.02 10.94
CA LEU A 87 -4.77 4.95 10.68
C LEU A 87 -5.26 5.62 11.98
N ASP A 88 -5.44 4.83 13.05
CA ASP A 88 -5.84 5.32 14.36
C ASP A 88 -4.82 6.30 14.95
N ARG A 89 -3.52 6.00 14.79
CA ARG A 89 -2.43 6.85 15.26
C ARG A 89 -2.32 8.16 14.48
N LEU A 90 -2.64 8.14 13.19
CA LEU A 90 -2.69 9.33 12.34
C LEU A 90 -4.01 10.11 12.48
N GLY A 91 -5.00 9.58 13.19
CA GLY A 91 -6.32 10.19 13.33
C GLY A 91 -7.15 10.11 12.05
N VAL A 92 -6.95 9.06 11.26
CA VAL A 92 -7.62 8.84 9.96
C VAL A 92 -8.82 7.91 10.15
N ARG A 93 -9.97 8.30 9.63
CA ARG A 93 -11.22 7.52 9.67
C ARG A 93 -11.65 7.16 8.26
N VAL A 94 -11.58 5.88 7.90
CA VAL A 94 -11.90 5.39 6.56
C VAL A 94 -13.40 5.18 6.40
N GLY A 95 -14.00 5.84 5.40
CA GLY A 95 -15.33 5.52 4.90
C GLY A 95 -15.21 4.42 3.83
N ALA A 96 -15.99 3.35 3.97
CA ALA A 96 -15.91 2.21 3.05
C ALA A 96 -17.26 1.84 2.43
N ARG A 97 -17.23 1.38 1.17
CA ARG A 97 -18.37 0.81 0.47
C ARG A 97 -17.94 -0.39 -0.37
N GLY A 98 -18.69 -1.50 -0.29
CA GLY A 98 -18.46 -2.70 -1.11
C GLY A 98 -17.28 -3.56 -0.64
N ALA A 99 -16.80 -3.42 0.61
CA ALA A 99 -15.73 -4.26 1.16
C ALA A 99 -16.13 -5.75 1.24
N ASP A 100 -17.42 -6.03 1.32
CA ASP A 100 -18.02 -7.37 1.24
C ASP A 100 -17.80 -8.09 -0.11
N ARG A 101 -17.42 -7.34 -1.14
CA ARG A 101 -17.09 -7.87 -2.48
C ARG A 101 -15.69 -8.47 -2.57
N ILE A 102 -14.84 -8.23 -1.57
CA ILE A 102 -13.49 -8.79 -1.54
C ILE A 102 -13.59 -10.31 -1.32
N PRO A 103 -13.01 -11.13 -2.21
CA PRO A 103 -13.09 -12.58 -2.07
C PRO A 103 -12.44 -13.07 -0.75
N ALA A 104 -13.17 -13.86 0.01
CA ALA A 104 -12.68 -14.41 1.28
C ALA A 104 -11.53 -15.41 1.09
N SER A 105 -11.42 -16.04 -0.09
CA SER A 105 -10.38 -17.02 -0.44
C SER A 105 -10.17 -17.08 -1.95
N GLY A 106 -9.09 -17.74 -2.34
CA GLY A 106 -8.65 -17.89 -3.73
C GLY A 106 -7.94 -16.64 -4.26
N PRO A 107 -7.34 -16.74 -5.47
CA PRO A 107 -6.52 -15.67 -6.02
C PRO A 107 -7.35 -14.41 -6.30
N ALA A 108 -6.88 -13.27 -5.77
CA ALA A 108 -7.54 -11.99 -6.00
C ALA A 108 -6.54 -10.85 -6.12
N VAL A 109 -6.82 -9.89 -6.99
CA VAL A 109 -6.11 -8.61 -7.08
C VAL A 109 -7.08 -7.49 -6.75
N ILE A 110 -6.76 -6.73 -5.71
CA ILE A 110 -7.38 -5.43 -5.46
C ILE A 110 -6.61 -4.42 -6.29
N LEU A 111 -7.22 -3.94 -7.36
CA LEU A 111 -6.59 -3.01 -8.29
C LEU A 111 -7.11 -1.59 -8.01
N ALA A 112 -6.23 -0.70 -7.59
CA ALA A 112 -6.61 0.63 -7.11
C ALA A 112 -5.90 1.77 -7.85
N ASN A 113 -6.50 2.98 -7.82
CA ASN A 113 -5.80 4.23 -8.06
C ASN A 113 -4.90 4.56 -6.86
N HIS A 114 -3.93 5.45 -7.04
CA HIS A 114 -2.91 5.79 -6.04
C HIS A 114 -2.87 7.29 -5.74
N PRO A 115 -3.86 7.85 -5.01
CA PRO A 115 -3.82 9.26 -4.63
C PRO A 115 -2.73 9.60 -3.61
N GLY A 116 -2.06 8.61 -3.03
CA GLY A 116 -0.88 8.79 -2.18
C GLY A 116 -1.15 8.74 -0.68
N ALA A 117 -0.18 9.26 0.09
CA ALA A 117 -0.15 9.29 1.55
C ALA A 117 -0.36 7.91 2.20
N TYR A 118 -1.56 7.59 2.64
CA TYR A 118 -1.90 6.35 3.37
C TYR A 118 -3.02 5.54 2.69
N ASP A 119 -3.22 5.70 1.40
CA ASP A 119 -4.24 4.95 0.66
C ASP A 119 -4.06 3.43 0.75
N SER A 120 -2.82 2.95 0.65
CA SER A 120 -2.50 1.52 0.82
C SER A 120 -2.92 0.99 2.19
N MET A 121 -2.76 1.80 3.24
CA MET A 121 -3.20 1.43 4.59
C MET A 121 -4.72 1.52 4.71
N ALA A 122 -5.35 2.56 4.11
CA ALA A 122 -6.80 2.69 4.10
C ALA A 122 -7.47 1.51 3.37
N ILE A 123 -6.96 1.11 2.21
CA ILE A 123 -7.45 -0.07 1.49
C ILE A 123 -7.12 -1.35 2.25
N GLY A 124 -5.87 -1.50 2.72
CA GLY A 124 -5.39 -2.69 3.43
C GLY A 124 -6.16 -2.99 4.72
N SER A 125 -6.60 -1.95 5.45
CA SER A 125 -7.42 -2.12 6.67
C SER A 125 -8.80 -2.75 6.40
N LEU A 126 -9.27 -2.69 5.16
CA LEU A 126 -10.56 -3.23 4.72
C LEU A 126 -10.46 -4.63 4.11
N ILE A 127 -9.26 -5.19 3.99
CA ILE A 127 -9.02 -6.52 3.39
C ILE A 127 -8.85 -7.54 4.52
N PRO A 128 -9.88 -8.36 4.85
CA PRO A 128 -9.85 -9.24 6.02
C PRO A 128 -9.07 -10.55 5.76
N ARG A 129 -7.97 -10.47 4.99
CA ARG A 129 -7.16 -11.62 4.61
C ARG A 129 -5.74 -11.48 5.15
N ARG A 130 -5.26 -12.52 5.83
CA ARG A 130 -3.90 -12.56 6.40
C ARG A 130 -2.82 -12.76 5.33
N ASP A 131 -3.17 -13.29 4.18
CA ASP A 131 -2.29 -13.53 3.04
C ASP A 131 -2.17 -12.32 2.10
N LEU A 132 -2.64 -11.14 2.51
CA LEU A 132 -2.47 -9.92 1.74
C LEU A 132 -0.99 -9.61 1.50
N LYS A 133 -0.63 -9.44 0.23
CA LYS A 133 0.62 -8.79 -0.18
C LYS A 133 0.35 -7.50 -0.94
N VAL A 134 1.27 -6.56 -0.82
CA VAL A 134 1.19 -5.23 -1.48
C VAL A 134 2.39 -5.06 -2.39
N LEU A 135 2.13 -4.66 -3.63
CA LEU A 135 3.19 -4.28 -4.57
C LEU A 135 3.65 -2.85 -4.24
N VAL A 136 4.92 -2.70 -3.83
CA VAL A 136 5.46 -1.43 -3.34
C VAL A 136 6.78 -1.07 -4.00
N GLY A 137 7.13 0.22 -4.00
CA GLY A 137 8.48 0.66 -4.35
C GLY A 137 9.52 0.07 -3.37
N LYS A 138 10.62 -0.43 -3.92
CA LYS A 138 11.69 -1.07 -3.14
C LYS A 138 12.41 -0.04 -2.28
N THR A 139 12.38 -0.21 -0.96
CA THR A 139 13.10 0.63 0.00
C THR A 139 13.67 -0.22 1.14
N ARG A 140 14.86 0.16 1.64
CA ARG A 140 15.51 -0.51 2.77
C ARG A 140 14.75 -0.37 4.08
N PHE A 141 13.88 0.61 4.16
CA PHE A 141 13.05 0.82 5.33
C PHE A 141 12.22 -0.42 5.71
N TYR A 142 11.68 -1.12 4.72
CA TYR A 142 10.87 -2.32 4.96
C TYR A 142 11.66 -3.50 5.52
N GLU A 143 12.97 -3.57 5.26
CA GLU A 143 13.85 -4.62 5.80
C GLU A 143 13.95 -4.57 7.34
N ALA A 144 13.68 -3.39 7.93
CA ALA A 144 13.67 -3.19 9.38
C ALA A 144 12.36 -3.61 10.05
N LEU A 145 11.37 -4.09 9.29
CA LEU A 145 10.01 -4.42 9.73
C LEU A 145 9.72 -5.92 9.50
N PRO A 146 10.12 -6.79 10.42
CA PRO A 146 10.17 -8.24 10.17
C PRO A 146 8.80 -8.90 9.99
N ASN A 147 7.71 -8.31 10.51
CA ASN A 147 6.36 -8.83 10.33
C ASN A 147 5.65 -8.23 9.09
N ILE A 148 5.99 -6.99 8.72
CA ILE A 148 5.46 -6.32 7.52
C ILE A 148 6.16 -6.82 6.25
N HIS A 149 7.48 -6.96 6.29
CA HIS A 149 8.30 -7.30 5.11
C HIS A 149 7.76 -8.49 4.29
N PRO A 150 7.33 -9.62 4.89
CA PRO A 150 6.77 -10.75 4.15
C PRO A 150 5.49 -10.43 3.35
N HIS A 151 4.80 -9.36 3.71
CA HIS A 151 3.59 -8.89 3.04
C HIS A 151 3.86 -7.88 1.93
N LEU A 152 5.12 -7.63 1.59
CA LEU A 152 5.51 -6.67 0.56
C LEU A 152 6.21 -7.35 -0.60
N ILE A 153 5.84 -6.98 -1.83
CA ILE A 153 6.55 -7.34 -3.04
C ILE A 153 7.22 -6.07 -3.57
N GLY A 154 8.54 -5.98 -3.39
CA GLY A 154 9.30 -4.78 -3.78
C GLY A 154 9.57 -4.73 -5.28
N THR A 155 9.28 -3.59 -5.92
CA THR A 155 9.60 -3.30 -7.32
C THR A 155 10.44 -2.03 -7.44
N SER A 156 11.21 -1.92 -8.51
CA SER A 156 11.94 -0.69 -8.85
C SER A 156 11.93 -0.46 -10.38
N PRO A 157 12.23 0.77 -10.85
CA PRO A 157 12.35 1.05 -12.28
C PRO A 157 13.52 0.33 -12.97
N ALA A 158 14.43 -0.29 -12.20
CA ALA A 158 15.56 -1.02 -12.77
C ALA A 158 15.08 -2.21 -13.61
N ARG A 159 15.70 -2.37 -14.79
CA ARG A 159 15.41 -3.51 -15.69
C ARG A 159 15.60 -4.83 -14.92
N GLY A 160 14.58 -5.67 -14.93
CA GLY A 160 14.59 -6.97 -14.22
C GLY A 160 13.83 -6.95 -12.89
N ASP A 161 13.91 -5.89 -12.08
CA ASP A 161 13.20 -5.83 -10.79
C ASP A 161 11.67 -5.88 -10.98
N SER A 162 11.13 -5.20 -11.98
CA SER A 162 9.69 -5.25 -12.31
C SER A 162 9.24 -6.66 -12.72
N MET A 163 10.06 -7.39 -13.47
CA MET A 163 9.75 -8.76 -13.87
C MET A 163 9.83 -9.74 -12.70
N LEU A 164 10.80 -9.56 -11.79
CA LEU A 164 10.90 -10.34 -10.57
C LEU A 164 9.70 -10.08 -9.65
N ALA A 165 9.27 -8.82 -9.52
CA ALA A 165 8.10 -8.46 -8.75
C ALA A 165 6.80 -9.07 -9.34
N LEU A 166 6.63 -9.01 -10.67
CA LEU A 166 5.49 -9.64 -11.36
C LEU A 166 5.51 -11.16 -11.22
N ARG A 167 6.68 -11.79 -11.24
CA ARG A 167 6.79 -13.22 -10.98
C ARG A 167 6.38 -13.56 -9.56
N ALA A 168 6.91 -12.86 -8.56
CA ALA A 168 6.55 -13.06 -7.16
C ALA A 168 5.05 -12.82 -6.89
N ALA A 169 4.46 -11.83 -7.58
CA ALA A 169 3.03 -11.56 -7.52
C ALA A 169 2.21 -12.71 -8.13
N ALA A 170 2.64 -13.25 -9.29
CA ALA A 170 1.97 -14.38 -9.93
C ALA A 170 2.09 -15.66 -9.09
N ASP A 171 3.26 -15.94 -8.52
CA ASP A 171 3.49 -17.08 -7.65
C ASP A 171 2.56 -16.99 -6.42
N HIS A 172 2.46 -15.81 -5.79
CA HIS A 172 1.55 -15.58 -4.66
C HIS A 172 0.06 -15.77 -5.04
N LEU A 173 -0.34 -15.28 -6.20
CA LEU A 173 -1.70 -15.49 -6.71
C LEU A 173 -1.98 -16.98 -7.00
N SER A 174 -1.01 -17.73 -7.59
CA SER A 174 -1.17 -19.15 -7.87
C SER A 174 -1.33 -20.00 -6.60
N GLU A 175 -0.83 -19.52 -5.46
CA GLU A 175 -1.05 -20.09 -4.14
C GLU A 175 -2.40 -19.70 -3.53
N GLY A 176 -3.24 -18.97 -4.26
CA GLY A 176 -4.56 -18.50 -3.81
C GLY A 176 -4.53 -17.19 -3.01
N GLY A 177 -3.41 -16.49 -3.02
CA GLY A 177 -3.21 -15.26 -2.25
C GLY A 177 -3.97 -14.04 -2.77
N VAL A 178 -4.03 -12.96 -1.97
CA VAL A 178 -4.57 -11.67 -2.36
C VAL A 178 -3.46 -10.64 -2.52
N LEU A 179 -3.50 -9.87 -3.61
CA LEU A 179 -2.56 -8.82 -3.96
C LEU A 179 -3.25 -7.46 -3.98
N LEU A 180 -2.68 -6.44 -3.33
CA LEU A 180 -3.01 -5.04 -3.57
C LEU A 180 -2.00 -4.46 -4.57
N GLN A 181 -2.51 -3.96 -5.68
CA GLN A 181 -1.74 -3.33 -6.73
C GLN A 181 -2.32 -1.97 -7.11
N PHE A 182 -1.45 -0.96 -7.16
CA PHE A 182 -1.78 0.34 -7.74
C PHE A 182 -1.51 0.33 -9.24
N GLY A 183 -2.55 0.63 -10.03
CA GLY A 183 -2.54 0.37 -11.46
C GLY A 183 -1.45 1.12 -12.23
N SER A 184 -1.24 2.40 -11.96
CA SER A 184 -0.18 3.20 -12.59
C SER A 184 1.22 2.92 -12.05
N GLY A 185 1.35 2.46 -10.79
CA GLY A 185 2.61 2.41 -10.06
C GLY A 185 3.19 3.80 -9.70
N LEU A 186 2.43 4.86 -9.91
CA LEU A 186 2.79 6.25 -9.62
C LEU A 186 1.66 6.93 -8.83
N ILE A 187 2.00 8.02 -8.14
CA ILE A 187 1.00 8.83 -7.43
C ILE A 187 0.09 9.53 -8.45
N GLU A 188 -1.20 9.34 -8.31
CA GLU A 188 -2.26 9.86 -9.19
C GLU A 188 -3.02 11.02 -8.55
N PRO A 189 -3.82 11.78 -9.34
CA PRO A 189 -4.73 12.78 -8.80
C PRO A 189 -5.73 12.17 -7.81
N ASP A 190 -6.02 12.88 -6.72
CA ASP A 190 -7.06 12.47 -5.75
C ASP A 190 -8.45 12.88 -6.28
N PRO A 191 -9.37 11.91 -6.51
CA PRO A 191 -10.69 12.21 -7.05
C PRO A 191 -11.56 13.17 -6.21
N ALA A 192 -11.23 13.35 -4.94
CA ALA A 192 -11.96 14.29 -4.07
C ALA A 192 -11.51 15.74 -4.25
N THR A 193 -10.30 15.97 -4.74
CA THR A 193 -9.68 17.31 -4.76
C THR A 193 -9.21 17.76 -6.12
N ASP A 194 -8.94 16.82 -7.01
CA ASP A 194 -8.47 17.10 -8.36
C ASP A 194 -9.52 16.68 -9.40
N PRO A 195 -9.67 17.39 -10.50
CA PRO A 195 -10.45 16.90 -11.62
C PRO A 195 -9.75 15.65 -12.19
N VAL A 196 -10.34 14.49 -11.94
CA VAL A 196 -9.86 13.22 -12.47
C VAL A 196 -10.70 12.88 -13.68
N GLY A 197 -10.09 12.97 -14.86
CA GLY A 197 -10.69 12.47 -16.10
C GLY A 197 -10.44 10.96 -16.23
N ASP A 198 -11.23 10.32 -17.05
CA ASP A 198 -11.14 8.88 -17.36
C ASP A 198 -9.81 8.45 -17.93
N GLU A 199 -9.10 9.37 -18.59
CA GLU A 199 -7.81 9.15 -19.24
C GLU A 199 -6.69 8.77 -18.28
N VAL A 200 -6.85 8.92 -16.99
CA VAL A 200 -5.88 8.48 -15.97
C VAL A 200 -5.62 6.99 -16.09
N PHE A 201 -6.67 6.20 -16.30
CA PHE A 201 -6.57 4.74 -16.41
C PHE A 201 -5.99 4.27 -17.75
N ASP A 202 -6.14 5.05 -18.80
CA ASP A 202 -5.62 4.72 -20.14
C ASP A 202 -4.07 4.67 -20.19
N ARG A 203 -3.42 5.27 -19.18
CA ARG A 203 -1.96 5.28 -19.02
C ARG A 203 -1.41 4.13 -18.19
N TRP A 204 -2.27 3.27 -17.66
CA TRP A 204 -1.83 2.16 -16.83
C TRP A 204 -1.04 1.13 -17.64
N PRO A 205 0.10 0.65 -17.13
CA PRO A 205 0.89 -0.36 -17.81
C PRO A 205 0.15 -1.71 -17.87
N PRO A 206 0.45 -2.57 -18.84
CA PRO A 206 -0.25 -3.85 -19.03
C PRO A 206 0.17 -4.94 -18.03
N SER A 207 0.52 -4.57 -16.79
CA SER A 207 0.94 -5.50 -15.75
C SER A 207 -0.15 -6.52 -15.40
N MET A 208 -1.42 -6.10 -15.43
CA MET A 208 -2.56 -6.97 -15.20
C MET A 208 -2.70 -8.06 -16.27
N GLU A 209 -2.44 -7.74 -17.54
CA GLU A 209 -2.45 -8.74 -18.61
C GLU A 209 -1.42 -9.85 -18.37
N ILE A 210 -0.23 -9.48 -17.88
CA ILE A 210 0.83 -10.44 -17.56
C ILE A 210 0.43 -11.34 -16.40
N LEU A 211 -0.13 -10.77 -15.34
CA LEU A 211 -0.57 -11.52 -14.15
C LEU A 211 -1.72 -12.46 -14.50
N LEU A 212 -2.76 -11.97 -15.17
CA LEU A 212 -3.96 -12.75 -15.50
C LEU A 212 -3.72 -13.79 -16.58
N ARG A 213 -2.70 -13.62 -17.42
CA ARG A 213 -2.25 -14.68 -18.33
C ARG A 213 -1.60 -15.85 -17.59
N LYS A 214 -0.92 -15.56 -16.47
CA LYS A 214 -0.28 -16.61 -15.65
C LYS A 214 -1.24 -17.30 -14.70
N VAL A 215 -2.21 -16.53 -14.15
CA VAL A 215 -3.18 -17.01 -13.14
C VAL A 215 -4.59 -16.54 -13.57
N PRO A 216 -5.19 -17.15 -14.61
CA PRO A 216 -6.43 -16.68 -15.23
C PRO A 216 -7.65 -16.75 -14.30
N GLU A 217 -7.65 -17.63 -13.30
CA GLU A 217 -8.69 -17.75 -12.28
C GLU A 217 -8.72 -16.58 -11.29
N THR A 218 -7.77 -15.65 -11.35
CA THR A 218 -7.69 -14.50 -10.47
C THR A 218 -8.90 -13.59 -10.63
N ARG A 219 -9.52 -13.24 -9.50
CA ARG A 219 -10.58 -12.23 -9.44
C ARG A 219 -9.96 -10.84 -9.30
N VAL A 220 -10.28 -9.94 -10.20
CA VAL A 220 -9.86 -8.53 -10.12
C VAL A 220 -10.98 -7.72 -9.47
N VAL A 221 -10.69 -7.05 -8.37
CA VAL A 221 -11.61 -6.17 -7.64
C VAL A 221 -11.18 -4.72 -7.88
N PRO A 222 -11.91 -3.94 -8.67
CA PRO A 222 -11.65 -2.52 -8.83
C PRO A 222 -11.82 -1.79 -7.50
N ALA A 223 -10.88 -0.93 -7.15
CA ALA A 223 -10.99 -0.10 -5.94
C ALA A 223 -10.65 1.37 -6.26
N ILE A 224 -11.43 2.30 -5.71
CA ILE A 224 -11.15 3.73 -5.81
C ILE A 224 -10.97 4.29 -4.41
N ALA A 225 -9.85 5.00 -4.23
CA ALA A 225 -9.53 5.77 -3.04
C ALA A 225 -9.62 7.27 -3.35
N SER A 226 -10.18 8.06 -2.43
CA SER A 226 -10.24 9.51 -2.52
C SER A 226 -10.21 10.18 -1.14
N GLY A 227 -9.97 11.49 -1.10
CA GLY A 227 -9.91 12.27 0.14
C GLY A 227 -8.71 11.93 1.03
N VAL A 228 -7.65 11.41 0.42
CA VAL A 228 -6.40 11.03 1.10
C VAL A 228 -5.55 12.26 1.35
N LEU A 229 -5.42 13.13 0.35
CA LEU A 229 -4.66 14.38 0.44
C LEU A 229 -5.58 15.57 0.69
N LEU A 230 -5.37 16.23 1.83
CA LEU A 230 -6.20 17.36 2.23
C LEU A 230 -5.85 18.64 1.44
N PRO A 231 -6.85 19.45 1.01
CA PRO A 231 -6.65 20.66 0.21
C PRO A 231 -5.64 21.64 0.83
N ARG A 232 -5.61 21.81 2.15
CA ARG A 232 -4.69 22.72 2.84
C ARG A 232 -3.21 22.37 2.63
N PHE A 233 -2.87 21.09 2.41
CA PHE A 233 -1.49 20.67 2.10
C PHE A 233 -1.24 20.74 0.61
N ARG A 234 -2.21 20.29 -0.22
CA ARG A 234 -2.12 20.37 -1.70
C ARG A 234 -1.88 21.81 -2.16
N ASP A 235 -2.64 22.76 -1.59
CA ASP A 235 -2.64 24.16 -2.00
C ASP A 235 -1.63 25.03 -1.22
N HIS A 236 -0.79 24.41 -0.40
CA HIS A 236 0.19 25.12 0.42
C HIS A 236 1.20 25.90 -0.45
N PRO A 237 1.56 27.17 -0.07
CA PRO A 237 2.47 28.00 -0.86
C PRO A 237 3.79 27.32 -1.24
N LEU A 238 4.41 26.56 -0.32
CA LEU A 238 5.64 25.81 -0.59
C LEU A 238 5.46 24.74 -1.67
N VAL A 239 4.29 24.13 -1.77
CA VAL A 239 3.96 23.15 -2.80
C VAL A 239 3.83 23.83 -4.17
N ARG A 240 3.22 25.02 -4.20
CA ARG A 240 3.06 25.83 -5.42
C ARG A 240 4.39 26.26 -6.05
N LEU A 241 5.45 26.36 -5.24
CA LEU A 241 6.80 26.68 -5.73
C LEU A 241 7.43 25.54 -6.55
N ARG A 242 6.95 24.30 -6.42
CA ARG A 242 7.39 23.19 -7.24
C ARG A 242 6.81 23.31 -8.65
N ARG A 243 7.59 22.93 -9.68
CA ARG A 243 7.15 23.00 -11.09
C ARG A 243 6.44 21.73 -11.53
N ASP A 244 6.99 20.60 -11.15
CA ASP A 244 6.50 19.29 -11.54
C ASP A 244 5.28 18.84 -10.69
N ALA A 245 4.27 18.26 -11.34
CA ALA A 245 3.03 17.83 -10.66
C ALA A 245 3.26 16.69 -9.67
N MET A 246 4.17 15.76 -9.98
CA MET A 246 4.52 14.65 -9.10
C MET A 246 5.26 15.16 -7.85
N ASP A 247 6.20 16.09 -8.03
CA ASP A 247 6.93 16.71 -6.91
C ASP A 247 6.00 17.51 -6.00
N LYS A 248 4.98 18.19 -6.58
CA LYS A 248 3.94 18.87 -5.79
C LYS A 248 3.19 17.90 -4.90
N ARG A 249 2.72 16.79 -5.45
CA ARG A 249 1.97 15.77 -4.68
C ARG A 249 2.84 15.16 -3.60
N ARG A 250 4.04 14.70 -3.91
CA ARG A 250 4.99 14.14 -2.94
C ARG A 250 5.29 15.10 -1.79
N LEU A 251 5.50 16.39 -2.09
CA LEU A 251 5.75 17.38 -1.03
C LEU A 251 4.51 17.59 -0.16
N ALA A 252 3.32 17.70 -0.78
CA ALA A 252 2.06 17.87 -0.06
C ALA A 252 1.77 16.69 0.88
N GLU A 253 1.94 15.45 0.40
CA GLU A 253 1.82 14.23 1.21
C GLU A 253 2.82 14.20 2.36
N PHE A 254 4.08 14.49 2.06
CA PHE A 254 5.12 14.56 3.08
C PHE A 254 4.77 15.56 4.17
N MET A 255 4.32 16.76 3.80
CA MET A 255 3.90 17.79 4.75
C MET A 255 2.71 17.34 5.59
N GLN A 256 1.71 16.68 4.98
CA GLN A 256 0.55 16.16 5.68
C GLN A 256 0.96 15.10 6.72
N VAL A 257 1.75 14.11 6.32
CA VAL A 257 2.20 13.03 7.21
C VAL A 257 3.08 13.59 8.34
N ILE A 258 4.02 14.48 8.05
CA ILE A 258 4.85 15.12 9.09
C ILE A 258 3.97 15.91 10.06
N TRP A 259 2.98 16.64 9.57
CA TRP A 259 2.04 17.36 10.42
C TRP A 259 1.26 16.42 11.34
N GLN A 260 0.72 15.33 10.82
CA GLN A 260 -0.01 14.33 11.62
C GLN A 260 0.88 13.65 12.67
N LEU A 261 2.17 13.44 12.34
CA LEU A 261 3.15 12.91 13.29
C LEU A 261 3.50 13.89 14.41
N LEU A 262 3.59 15.18 14.09
CA LEU A 262 3.91 16.22 15.07
C LEU A 262 2.69 16.60 15.91
N PHE A 263 1.52 16.64 15.31
CA PHE A 263 0.27 17.07 15.92
C PHE A 263 -0.82 15.98 15.74
N PRO A 264 -0.73 14.87 16.50
CA PRO A 264 -1.68 13.77 16.36
C PRO A 264 -3.12 14.24 16.55
N LYS A 265 -4.03 13.71 15.71
CA LYS A 265 -5.47 14.04 15.75
C LYS A 265 -5.83 15.51 15.50
N SER A 266 -4.89 16.37 15.10
CA SER A 266 -5.16 17.76 14.72
C SER A 266 -5.84 17.91 13.36
N ILE A 267 -5.94 16.80 12.62
CA ILE A 267 -6.55 16.70 11.29
C ILE A 267 -7.64 15.63 11.36
N ASP A 268 -8.82 15.96 10.86
CA ASP A 268 -9.89 14.99 10.59
C ASP A 268 -9.80 14.55 9.13
N ALA A 269 -8.95 13.58 8.85
CA ALA A 269 -8.83 12.99 7.53
C ALA A 269 -9.83 11.84 7.38
N ARG A 270 -10.66 11.91 6.34
CA ARG A 270 -11.73 10.93 6.07
C ARG A 270 -11.65 10.41 4.64
N PRO A 271 -10.62 9.61 4.32
CA PRO A 271 -10.56 8.99 3.01
C PRO A 271 -11.76 8.07 2.79
N ARG A 272 -12.20 8.01 1.55
CA ARG A 272 -13.30 7.16 1.11
C ARG A 272 -12.75 6.10 0.17
N ILE A 273 -13.10 4.85 0.43
CA ILE A 273 -12.69 3.69 -0.36
C ILE A 273 -13.95 2.99 -0.87
N SER A 274 -14.04 2.75 -2.17
CA SER A 274 -15.11 1.94 -2.73
C SER A 274 -14.55 0.78 -3.54
N PHE A 275 -15.16 -0.39 -3.39
CA PHE A 275 -14.82 -1.59 -4.14
C PHE A 275 -15.92 -1.91 -5.15
N GLY A 276 -15.53 -2.21 -6.40
CA GLY A 276 -16.40 -2.61 -7.47
C GLY A 276 -16.72 -4.12 -7.45
N GLN A 277 -17.57 -4.54 -8.38
CA GLN A 277 -17.84 -5.96 -8.57
C GLN A 277 -16.59 -6.68 -9.10
N PRO A 278 -16.20 -7.82 -8.50
CA PRO A 278 -15.11 -8.63 -9.00
C PRO A 278 -15.40 -9.10 -10.43
N PHE A 279 -14.35 -9.21 -11.23
CA PHE A 279 -14.42 -9.78 -12.57
C PHE A 279 -13.22 -10.69 -12.86
N ARG A 280 -13.26 -11.49 -13.92
CA ARG A 280 -12.21 -12.41 -14.36
C ARG A 280 -11.90 -12.27 -15.84
N VAL A 281 -10.92 -13.02 -16.30
CA VAL A 281 -10.55 -13.09 -17.73
C VAL A 281 -11.70 -13.64 -18.59
N GLU A 282 -12.52 -14.54 -18.05
CA GLU A 282 -13.70 -15.09 -18.74
C GLU A 282 -14.68 -13.98 -19.15
N ASP A 283 -14.81 -12.91 -18.33
CA ASP A 283 -15.66 -11.75 -18.64
C ASP A 283 -15.14 -10.93 -19.86
N ALA A 284 -13.88 -11.15 -20.26
CA ALA A 284 -13.28 -10.62 -21.50
C ALA A 284 -13.34 -11.64 -22.65
N GLY A 285 -14.15 -12.72 -22.54
CA GLY A 285 -14.24 -13.79 -23.50
C GLY A 285 -13.05 -14.76 -23.45
N GLY A 286 -12.33 -14.84 -22.34
CA GLY A 286 -11.17 -15.70 -22.13
C GLY A 286 -9.88 -15.25 -22.83
N ASP A 287 -9.91 -14.17 -23.60
CA ASP A 287 -8.72 -13.61 -24.28
C ASP A 287 -7.99 -12.62 -23.39
N THR A 288 -6.83 -13.01 -22.87
CA THR A 288 -6.01 -12.17 -21.99
C THR A 288 -5.53 -10.88 -22.65
N ARG A 289 -5.46 -10.80 -24.00
CA ARG A 289 -5.10 -9.57 -24.73
C ARG A 289 -6.22 -8.53 -24.67
N ARG A 290 -7.46 -8.93 -24.35
CA ARG A 290 -8.61 -8.04 -24.17
C ARG A 290 -8.83 -7.64 -22.71
N VAL A 291 -8.01 -8.13 -21.80
CA VAL A 291 -8.16 -7.88 -20.36
C VAL A 291 -7.92 -6.40 -20.00
N MET A 292 -6.91 -5.74 -20.58
CA MET A 292 -6.65 -4.34 -20.25
C MET A 292 -7.79 -3.40 -20.63
N PRO A 293 -8.42 -3.51 -21.83
CA PRO A 293 -9.64 -2.75 -22.12
C PRO A 293 -10.77 -2.99 -21.12
N LEU A 294 -10.98 -4.24 -20.69
CA LEU A 294 -11.98 -4.57 -19.67
C LEU A 294 -11.61 -3.94 -18.30
N VAL A 295 -10.36 -4.07 -17.87
CA VAL A 295 -9.83 -3.47 -16.63
C VAL A 295 -10.10 -1.96 -16.64
N ILE A 296 -9.72 -1.26 -17.70
CA ILE A 296 -9.91 0.19 -17.84
C ILE A 296 -11.39 0.55 -17.78
N ALA A 297 -12.25 -0.16 -18.51
CA ALA A 297 -13.70 0.07 -18.48
C ALA A 297 -14.29 -0.13 -17.08
N LYS A 298 -13.87 -1.17 -16.35
CA LYS A 298 -14.32 -1.44 -14.98
C LYS A 298 -13.82 -0.38 -14.00
N MET A 299 -12.58 0.12 -14.16
CA MET A 299 -12.05 1.20 -13.32
C MET A 299 -12.77 2.53 -13.56
N LYS A 300 -13.07 2.88 -14.84
CA LYS A 300 -13.85 4.06 -15.21
C LYS A 300 -15.25 4.00 -14.58
N ALA A 301 -15.96 2.90 -14.75
CA ALA A 301 -17.27 2.70 -14.15
C ALA A 301 -17.24 2.77 -12.61
N GLN A 302 -16.19 2.21 -11.99
CA GLN A 302 -16.01 2.27 -10.55
C GLN A 302 -15.70 3.70 -10.07
N LEU A 303 -14.95 4.49 -10.82
CA LEU A 303 -14.71 5.90 -10.51
C LEU A 303 -16.01 6.70 -10.54
N GLU A 304 -16.85 6.54 -11.56
CA GLU A 304 -18.15 7.19 -11.63
C GLU A 304 -19.07 6.84 -10.45
N ASP A 305 -19.14 5.54 -10.09
CA ASP A 305 -19.92 5.09 -8.94
C ASP A 305 -19.37 5.64 -7.62
N HIS A 306 -18.05 5.69 -7.49
CA HIS A 306 -17.37 6.28 -6.34
C HIS A 306 -17.69 7.76 -6.19
N LEU A 307 -17.59 8.53 -7.26
CA LEU A 307 -17.86 9.97 -7.24
C LEU A 307 -19.33 10.27 -6.90
N ARG A 308 -20.28 9.44 -7.36
CA ARG A 308 -21.69 9.56 -6.96
C ARG A 308 -21.93 9.29 -5.47
N TRP A 309 -21.22 8.32 -4.91
CA TRP A 309 -21.32 7.98 -3.49
C TRP A 309 -20.57 8.98 -2.59
N SER A 310 -19.47 9.54 -3.08
CA SER A 310 -18.58 10.39 -2.29
C SER A 310 -18.98 11.87 -2.23
N ARG A 311 -20.01 12.26 -2.98
CA ARG A 311 -20.66 13.59 -2.88
C ARG A 311 -21.59 13.61 -1.67
#